data_25b35b496225119ebbb8eade5fcaa115
#
_entry.id   25b35b496225119ebbb8eade5fcaa115
#
_cell.length_a   1.000
_cell.length_b   1.000
_cell.length_c   1.000
_cell.angle_alpha   90.00
_cell.angle_beta   90.00
_cell.angle_gamma   90.00
#
_symmetry.space_group_name_H-M   'P 1'
#
loop_
_entity.id
_entity.type
_entity.pdbx_description
1 polymer ?
#
loop_
_entity_poly.entity_id
_entity_poly.type
_entity_poly.pdbx_seq_one_letter_code
_entity_poly.pdbx_strand_id
1 'polypeptide(L)'
;LWIGVYGENIYSIDKIFYLNIMKESSPPLITVSEYGWEVDTWKAQGQFSDPDGEEVVFSLSIDNLSAGSISVSGDSWSTPIINFGLWDEGVHEVKVIACDISMKCNEVVMMVNNSHLFEDKTPLPVENSKETGFLPGSSIVLTILALTIGLIYSTRRE
;
A
#
# COMPACT_ATOMS: atom_id res chain seq x y z
N LEU A 1 -40.10 -24.14 2.44
CA LEU A 1 -41.24 -23.94 3.35
C LEU A 1 -42.50 -24.41 2.64
N TRP A 2 -43.19 -25.42 3.19
CA TRP A 2 -44.44 -25.88 2.65
C TRP A 2 -45.58 -25.17 3.35
N ILE A 3 -46.41 -24.47 2.60
CA ILE A 3 -47.61 -23.88 3.11
C ILE A 3 -48.76 -24.72 2.58
N GLY A 4 -49.37 -25.54 3.43
CA GLY A 4 -50.56 -26.29 3.07
C GLY A 4 -51.80 -25.47 3.43
N VAL A 5 -52.70 -25.30 2.48
CA VAL A 5 -54.04 -24.73 2.72
C VAL A 5 -55.00 -25.90 2.85
N TYR A 6 -55.59 -26.09 4.01
CA TYR A 6 -56.59 -27.13 4.28
C TYR A 6 -57.95 -26.50 4.26
N GLY A 7 -58.81 -27.00 3.41
CA GLY A 7 -60.23 -26.66 3.34
C GLY A 7 -61.09 -27.92 3.38
N GLU A 8 -62.27 -27.84 3.93
CA GLU A 8 -63.11 -28.98 4.23
C GLU A 8 -63.66 -29.77 2.98
N ASN A 9 -63.35 -29.44 1.78
CA ASN A 9 -63.79 -30.14 0.57
C ASN A 9 -62.85 -29.99 -0.60
N ILE A 10 -61.56 -30.30 -0.42
CA ILE A 10 -60.61 -30.31 -1.54
C ILE A 10 -60.63 -31.74 -2.15
N TYR A 11 -61.36 -31.89 -3.25
CA TYR A 11 -61.41 -33.17 -3.99
C TYR A 11 -60.35 -33.26 -5.10
N SER A 12 -59.67 -32.18 -5.46
CA SER A 12 -58.53 -32.19 -6.36
C SER A 12 -57.59 -31.03 -6.10
N ILE A 13 -56.28 -31.23 -6.27
CA ILE A 13 -55.27 -30.18 -6.29
C ILE A 13 -55.11 -29.75 -7.74
N ASP A 14 -55.90 -28.82 -8.18
CA ASP A 14 -55.89 -28.34 -9.59
C ASP A 14 -54.71 -27.38 -9.87
N LYS A 15 -54.07 -26.83 -8.85
CA LYS A 15 -52.97 -25.89 -8.99
C LYS A 15 -51.93 -26.03 -7.89
N ILE A 16 -50.69 -26.16 -8.27
CA ILE A 16 -49.54 -26.06 -7.39
C ILE A 16 -49.02 -24.63 -7.51
N PHE A 17 -49.01 -23.88 -6.40
CA PHE A 17 -48.40 -22.57 -6.35
C PHE A 17 -46.98 -22.70 -5.84
N TYR A 18 -46.02 -22.30 -6.65
CA TYR A 18 -44.65 -22.14 -6.20
C TYR A 18 -44.47 -20.73 -5.65
N LEU A 19 -44.36 -20.60 -4.35
CA LEU A 19 -43.97 -19.35 -3.73
C LEU A 19 -42.45 -19.28 -3.76
N ASN A 20 -41.92 -18.52 -4.69
CA ASN A 20 -40.49 -18.24 -4.75
C ASN A 20 -40.23 -17.08 -3.79
N ILE A 21 -39.81 -17.40 -2.55
CA ILE A 21 -39.36 -16.39 -1.60
C ILE A 21 -37.93 -16.04 -1.99
N MET A 22 -37.77 -14.98 -2.75
CA MET A 22 -36.45 -14.38 -2.97
C MET A 22 -36.00 -13.75 -1.65
N LYS A 23 -34.95 -14.29 -1.06
CA LYS A 23 -34.23 -13.60 -0.01
C LYS A 23 -33.58 -12.37 -0.66
N GLU A 24 -33.86 -11.19 -0.13
CA GLU A 24 -33.18 -9.99 -0.59
C GLU A 24 -31.68 -10.11 -0.19
N SER A 25 -30.78 -9.99 -1.17
CA SER A 25 -29.36 -9.99 -0.93
C SER A 25 -28.96 -8.72 -0.18
N SER A 26 -28.00 -8.83 0.72
CA SER A 26 -27.40 -7.73 1.47
C SER A 26 -25.97 -7.49 0.94
N PRO A 27 -25.53 -6.24 0.81
CA PRO A 27 -24.18 -5.96 0.33
C PRO A 27 -23.10 -6.54 1.27
N PRO A 28 -21.93 -6.91 0.76
CA PRO A 28 -20.81 -7.34 1.58
C PRO A 28 -20.41 -6.28 2.62
N LEU A 29 -20.01 -6.71 3.78
CA LEU A 29 -19.37 -5.86 4.78
C LEU A 29 -17.87 -5.83 4.49
N ILE A 30 -17.29 -4.64 4.39
CA ILE A 30 -15.85 -4.44 4.15
C ILE A 30 -15.28 -3.48 5.18
N THR A 31 -14.10 -3.79 5.70
CA THR A 31 -13.39 -2.96 6.69
C THR A 31 -11.91 -2.86 6.31
N VAL A 32 -11.29 -1.74 6.69
CA VAL A 32 -9.84 -1.56 6.62
C VAL A 32 -9.25 -1.87 8.00
N SER A 33 -8.31 -2.79 8.06
CA SER A 33 -7.59 -3.14 9.30
C SER A 33 -6.30 -2.34 9.43
N GLU A 34 -5.62 -2.14 8.30
CA GLU A 34 -4.34 -1.43 8.26
C GLU A 34 -4.10 -0.86 6.86
N TYR A 35 -3.52 0.32 6.82
CA TYR A 35 -2.98 0.91 5.59
C TYR A 35 -1.83 1.85 5.91
N GLY A 36 -0.91 2.04 4.96
CA GLY A 36 0.20 2.95 5.17
C GLY A 36 1.34 2.79 4.19
N TRP A 37 2.37 3.56 4.47
CA TRP A 37 3.59 3.62 3.68
C TRP A 37 4.61 2.58 4.17
N GLU A 38 5.26 1.94 3.21
CA GLU A 38 6.45 1.12 3.43
C GLU A 38 7.55 1.69 2.54
N VAL A 39 8.37 2.58 3.13
CA VAL A 39 9.34 3.44 2.42
C VAL A 39 8.61 4.33 1.39
N ASP A 40 8.74 4.05 0.10
CA ASP A 40 8.16 4.83 -1.00
C ASP A 40 6.95 4.14 -1.64
N THR A 41 6.48 3.06 -1.05
CA THR A 41 5.33 2.29 -1.52
C THR A 41 4.22 2.27 -0.49
N TRP A 42 2.99 2.13 -0.96
CA TRP A 42 1.81 2.13 -0.11
C TRP A 42 1.01 0.84 -0.31
N LYS A 43 0.39 0.37 0.76
CA LYS A 43 -0.53 -0.75 0.73
C LYS A 43 -1.65 -0.58 1.75
N ALA A 44 -2.74 -1.32 1.55
CA ALA A 44 -3.81 -1.46 2.51
C ALA A 44 -4.28 -2.91 2.59
N GLN A 45 -4.82 -3.27 3.74
CA GLN A 45 -5.44 -4.57 3.97
C GLN A 45 -6.62 -4.45 4.93
N GLY A 46 -7.50 -5.42 4.86
CA GLY A 46 -8.67 -5.44 5.71
C GLY A 46 -9.39 -6.77 5.70
N GLN A 47 -10.59 -6.75 6.22
CA GLN A 47 -11.46 -7.91 6.28
C GLN A 47 -12.78 -7.63 5.57
N PHE A 48 -13.44 -8.70 5.16
CA PHE A 48 -14.76 -8.65 4.57
C PHE A 48 -15.58 -9.85 5.01
N SER A 49 -16.89 -9.72 4.91
CA SER A 49 -17.82 -10.83 5.07
C SER A 49 -19.08 -10.54 4.27
N ASP A 50 -19.68 -11.58 3.73
CA ASP A 50 -20.99 -11.45 3.10
C ASP A 50 -22.05 -12.04 4.02
N PRO A 51 -23.12 -11.27 4.39
CA PRO A 51 -24.16 -11.74 5.29
C PRO A 51 -24.98 -12.91 4.71
N ASP A 52 -24.97 -13.07 3.40
CA ASP A 52 -25.72 -14.09 2.69
C ASP A 52 -24.82 -15.28 2.28
N GLY A 53 -23.51 -15.15 2.49
CA GLY A 53 -22.50 -16.15 2.13
C GLY A 53 -22.26 -16.23 0.63
N GLU A 54 -22.54 -15.14 -0.09
CA GLU A 54 -22.31 -15.03 -1.51
C GLU A 54 -20.83 -14.79 -1.83
N GLU A 55 -20.40 -15.14 -3.04
CA GLU A 55 -19.07 -14.81 -3.53
C GLU A 55 -18.92 -13.30 -3.70
N VAL A 56 -17.79 -12.75 -3.22
CA VAL A 56 -17.49 -11.32 -3.27
C VAL A 56 -16.38 -11.03 -4.26
N VAL A 57 -16.64 -10.11 -5.17
CA VAL A 57 -15.70 -9.63 -6.17
C VAL A 57 -15.23 -8.24 -5.79
N PHE A 58 -13.90 -8.01 -5.90
CA PHE A 58 -13.27 -6.76 -5.54
C PHE A 58 -12.81 -5.96 -6.76
N SER A 59 -12.89 -4.64 -6.64
CA SER A 59 -12.23 -3.70 -7.54
C SER A 59 -11.46 -2.64 -6.76
N LEU A 60 -10.35 -2.19 -7.35
CA LEU A 60 -9.49 -1.14 -6.80
C LEU A 60 -9.39 0.00 -7.80
N SER A 61 -9.59 1.22 -7.32
CA SER A 61 -9.33 2.43 -8.10
C SER A 61 -8.55 3.46 -7.29
N ILE A 62 -7.78 4.29 -8.00
CA ILE A 62 -7.12 5.47 -7.48
C ILE A 62 -7.56 6.63 -8.36
N ASP A 63 -8.13 7.67 -7.78
CA ASP A 63 -8.69 8.83 -8.48
C ASP A 63 -9.63 8.41 -9.64
N ASN A 64 -10.46 7.39 -9.39
CA ASN A 64 -11.36 6.75 -10.36
C ASN A 64 -10.68 5.98 -11.53
N LEU A 65 -9.37 5.82 -11.52
CA LEU A 65 -8.65 4.97 -12.47
C LEU A 65 -8.42 3.59 -11.87
N SER A 66 -8.63 2.54 -12.66
CA SER A 66 -8.36 1.17 -12.20
C SER A 66 -6.87 0.99 -11.84
N ALA A 67 -6.60 0.47 -10.65
CA ALA A 67 -5.25 0.43 -10.07
C ALA A 67 -4.74 -0.99 -9.78
N GLY A 68 -5.32 -2.00 -10.43
CA GLY A 68 -4.90 -3.40 -10.30
C GLY A 68 -5.91 -4.27 -9.59
N SER A 69 -5.48 -5.46 -9.17
CA SER A 69 -6.34 -6.48 -8.56
C SER A 69 -6.09 -6.59 -7.07
N ILE A 70 -7.17 -6.74 -6.32
CA ILE A 70 -7.13 -7.06 -4.89
C ILE A 70 -6.80 -8.55 -4.71
N SER A 71 -5.92 -8.86 -3.77
CA SER A 71 -5.65 -10.22 -3.33
C SER A 71 -6.60 -10.59 -2.19
N VAL A 72 -7.22 -11.78 -2.29
CA VAL A 72 -8.17 -12.29 -1.30
C VAL A 72 -7.63 -13.60 -0.72
N SER A 73 -7.69 -13.74 0.61
CA SER A 73 -7.30 -14.95 1.33
C SER A 73 -8.21 -15.15 2.54
N GLY A 74 -9.08 -16.17 2.49
CA GLY A 74 -10.15 -16.34 3.49
C GLY A 74 -11.04 -15.11 3.53
N ASP A 75 -11.24 -14.55 4.71
CA ASP A 75 -12.05 -13.35 4.95
C ASP A 75 -11.23 -12.05 4.90
N SER A 76 -10.01 -12.10 4.36
CA SER A 76 -9.10 -10.96 4.29
C SER A 76 -8.84 -10.53 2.86
N TRP A 77 -8.69 -9.22 2.67
CA TRP A 77 -8.31 -8.62 1.40
C TRP A 77 -7.06 -7.74 1.56
N SER A 78 -6.30 -7.60 0.48
CA SER A 78 -5.15 -6.67 0.43
C SER A 78 -4.97 -6.07 -0.96
N THR A 79 -4.55 -4.79 -1.01
CA THR A 79 -4.16 -4.14 -2.25
C THR A 79 -2.84 -4.71 -2.78
N PRO A 80 -2.55 -4.57 -4.07
CA PRO A 80 -1.18 -4.68 -4.55
C PRO A 80 -0.33 -3.58 -3.88
N ILE A 81 0.99 -3.71 -4.01
CA ILE A 81 1.92 -2.63 -3.64
C ILE A 81 1.76 -1.49 -4.65
N ILE A 82 1.43 -0.30 -4.17
CA ILE A 82 1.18 0.89 -4.98
C ILE A 82 2.39 1.82 -4.88
N ASN A 83 2.98 2.17 -6.03
CA ASN A 83 4.03 3.17 -6.12
C ASN A 83 3.43 4.53 -6.49
N PHE A 84 3.17 5.35 -5.49
CA PHE A 84 2.62 6.69 -5.68
C PHE A 84 3.63 7.72 -6.25
N GLY A 85 4.91 7.39 -6.36
CA GLY A 85 5.88 8.21 -7.08
C GLY A 85 5.65 8.29 -8.59
N LEU A 86 4.75 7.45 -9.15
CA LEU A 86 4.30 7.48 -10.54
C LEU A 86 3.03 8.32 -10.75
N TRP A 87 2.45 8.87 -9.69
CA TRP A 87 1.26 9.71 -9.69
C TRP A 87 1.67 11.17 -9.49
N ASP A 88 0.78 12.09 -9.81
CA ASP A 88 1.02 13.51 -9.54
C ASP A 88 1.20 13.75 -8.03
N GLU A 89 1.91 14.81 -7.66
CA GLU A 89 2.04 15.19 -6.25
C GLU A 89 0.70 15.65 -5.69
N GLY A 90 0.29 15.12 -4.54
CA GLY A 90 -0.93 15.55 -3.87
C GLY A 90 -1.61 14.49 -3.04
N VAL A 91 -2.91 14.67 -2.89
CA VAL A 91 -3.79 13.75 -2.17
C VAL A 91 -4.60 12.93 -3.16
N HIS A 92 -4.49 11.62 -3.06
CA HIS A 92 -5.16 10.65 -3.92
C HIS A 92 -6.26 9.92 -3.17
N GLU A 93 -7.38 9.68 -3.84
CA GLU A 93 -8.45 8.83 -3.33
C GLU A 93 -8.21 7.37 -3.73
N VAL A 94 -7.95 6.51 -2.76
CA VAL A 94 -7.89 5.05 -2.98
C VAL A 94 -9.21 4.44 -2.55
N LYS A 95 -9.90 3.79 -3.49
CA LYS A 95 -11.21 3.19 -3.28
C LYS A 95 -11.15 1.70 -3.54
N VAL A 96 -11.62 0.91 -2.56
CA VAL A 96 -11.82 -0.53 -2.69
C VAL A 96 -13.32 -0.79 -2.63
N ILE A 97 -13.86 -1.43 -3.67
CA ILE A 97 -15.28 -1.78 -3.76
C ILE A 97 -15.38 -3.30 -3.70
N ALA A 98 -16.28 -3.79 -2.88
CA ALA A 98 -16.64 -5.20 -2.76
C ALA A 98 -18.09 -5.38 -3.20
N CYS A 99 -18.35 -6.24 -4.18
CA CYS A 99 -19.69 -6.53 -4.70
C CYS A 99 -19.97 -8.03 -4.61
N ASP A 100 -21.18 -8.39 -4.23
CA ASP A 100 -21.70 -9.75 -4.32
C ASP A 100 -22.15 -10.10 -5.76
N ILE A 101 -22.54 -11.35 -5.97
CA ILE A 101 -23.05 -11.82 -7.28
C ILE A 101 -24.40 -11.19 -7.65
N SER A 102 -25.11 -10.62 -6.68
CA SER A 102 -26.38 -9.91 -6.86
C SER A 102 -26.18 -8.43 -7.20
N MET A 103 -24.93 -8.00 -7.41
CA MET A 103 -24.51 -6.62 -7.72
C MET A 103 -24.83 -5.62 -6.59
N LYS A 104 -24.92 -6.10 -5.36
CA LYS A 104 -24.95 -5.25 -4.18
C LYS A 104 -23.52 -4.98 -3.76
N CYS A 105 -23.17 -3.71 -3.60
CA CYS A 105 -21.80 -3.30 -3.36
C CYS A 105 -21.69 -2.45 -2.11
N ASN A 106 -20.51 -2.53 -1.47
CA ASN A 106 -20.08 -1.63 -0.44
C ASN A 106 -18.62 -1.22 -0.71
N GLU A 107 -18.19 -0.09 -0.18
CA GLU A 107 -16.88 0.46 -0.47
C GLU A 107 -16.18 1.00 0.78
N VAL A 108 -14.85 1.04 0.70
CA VAL A 108 -13.99 1.79 1.64
C VAL A 108 -13.14 2.76 0.85
N VAL A 109 -12.99 3.98 1.39
CA VAL A 109 -12.23 5.07 0.77
C VAL A 109 -11.12 5.49 1.72
N MET A 110 -9.91 5.60 1.19
CA MET A 110 -8.71 6.03 1.91
C MET A 110 -8.08 7.20 1.17
N MET A 111 -7.76 8.28 1.91
CA MET A 111 -7.07 9.44 1.33
C MET A 111 -5.57 9.29 1.59
N VAL A 112 -4.78 9.32 0.54
CA VAL A 112 -3.33 9.09 0.57
C VAL A 112 -2.60 10.31 0.07
N ASN A 113 -1.80 10.94 0.92
CA ASN A 113 -0.95 12.07 0.52
C ASN A 113 0.46 11.56 0.20
N ASN A 114 0.92 11.79 -1.03
CA ASN A 114 2.23 11.37 -1.52
C ASN A 114 3.28 12.49 -1.58
N SER A 115 2.99 13.69 -1.08
CA SER A 115 3.87 14.87 -1.20
C SER A 115 5.27 14.63 -0.64
N HIS A 116 5.42 13.79 0.39
CA HIS A 116 6.73 13.44 0.95
C HIS A 116 7.68 12.73 -0.04
N LEU A 117 7.15 12.13 -1.12
CA LEU A 117 7.95 11.50 -2.17
C LEU A 117 8.60 12.52 -3.09
N PHE A 118 8.06 13.75 -3.14
CA PHE A 118 8.48 14.85 -4.01
C PHE A 118 9.23 15.94 -3.25
N GLU A 119 9.28 15.87 -1.91
CA GLU A 119 10.13 16.74 -1.13
C GLU A 119 11.56 16.60 -1.63
N ASP A 120 12.08 17.74 -2.12
CA ASP A 120 13.43 17.83 -2.66
C ASP A 120 14.39 17.36 -1.55
N LYS A 121 14.96 16.18 -1.73
CA LYS A 121 16.06 15.68 -0.88
C LYS A 121 17.28 16.56 -1.22
N THR A 122 17.15 17.87 -0.96
CA THR A 122 18.29 18.78 -1.06
C THR A 122 19.36 18.14 -0.20
N PRO A 123 20.50 17.75 -0.75
CA PRO A 123 21.61 17.27 0.07
C PRO A 123 21.80 18.34 1.14
N LEU A 124 21.79 17.95 2.40
CA LEU A 124 22.19 18.82 3.49
C LEU A 124 23.33 19.67 2.96
N PRO A 125 23.30 21.01 3.07
CA PRO A 125 24.39 21.85 2.61
C PRO A 125 25.63 21.17 3.18
N VAL A 126 26.47 20.64 2.31
CA VAL A 126 27.80 20.24 2.73
C VAL A 126 28.31 21.51 3.32
N GLU A 127 28.33 21.55 4.66
CA GLU A 127 28.96 22.62 5.39
C GLU A 127 30.34 22.67 4.77
N ASN A 128 30.51 23.60 3.82
CA ASN A 128 31.81 23.95 3.36
C ASN A 128 32.50 24.40 4.65
N SER A 129 33.08 23.43 5.32
CA SER A 129 34.15 23.72 6.23
C SER A 129 35.06 24.57 5.37
N LYS A 130 34.93 25.88 5.52
CA LYS A 130 35.94 26.81 5.05
C LYS A 130 37.22 26.15 5.50
N GLU A 131 37.93 25.54 4.57
CA GLU A 131 39.34 25.35 4.72
C GLU A 131 39.97 26.73 4.92
N THR A 132 39.75 27.30 6.08
CA THR A 132 40.64 28.28 6.66
C THR A 132 41.76 27.46 7.27
N GLY A 133 42.55 26.89 6.46
CA GLY A 133 43.62 26.11 6.96
C GLY A 133 44.56 25.91 5.79
N PHE A 134 45.38 26.87 5.59
CA PHE A 134 46.72 26.62 5.17
C PHE A 134 47.18 25.34 5.84
N LEU A 135 47.11 24.24 5.11
CA LEU A 135 47.63 22.97 5.62
C LEU A 135 49.13 23.11 5.82
N PRO A 136 49.62 22.97 7.01
CA PRO A 136 51.08 22.85 7.21
C PRO A 136 51.56 21.48 6.74
N GLY A 137 50.95 20.93 5.67
CA GLY A 137 51.33 19.63 5.13
C GLY A 137 52.67 19.64 4.39
N SER A 138 53.10 20.79 3.91
CA SER A 138 54.45 20.93 3.30
C SER A 138 55.58 20.83 4.28
N SER A 139 55.40 21.23 5.55
CA SER A 139 56.42 21.14 6.58
C SER A 139 56.74 19.70 7.03
N ILE A 140 55.75 18.83 7.08
CA ILE A 140 55.95 17.45 7.54
C ILE A 140 56.70 16.64 6.47
N VAL A 141 56.40 16.83 5.20
CA VAL A 141 57.07 16.13 4.09
C VAL A 141 58.51 16.60 3.98
N LEU A 142 58.78 17.90 4.16
CA LEU A 142 60.14 18.44 4.16
C LEU A 142 60.99 17.97 5.38
N THR A 143 60.35 17.79 6.53
CA THR A 143 61.04 17.32 7.73
C THR A 143 61.43 15.84 7.62
N ILE A 144 60.56 15.01 7.02
CA ILE A 144 60.87 13.58 6.81
C ILE A 144 61.98 13.44 5.77
N LEU A 145 61.99 14.28 4.69
CA LEU A 145 63.03 14.23 3.67
C LEU A 145 64.40 14.69 4.24
N ALA A 146 64.39 15.69 5.13
CA ALA A 146 65.62 16.15 5.79
C ALA A 146 66.20 15.10 6.79
N LEU A 147 65.34 14.37 7.48
CA LEU A 147 65.75 13.30 8.37
C LEU A 147 66.33 12.09 7.61
N THR A 148 65.76 11.71 6.48
CA THR A 148 66.27 10.62 5.66
C THR A 148 67.59 10.94 5.00
N ILE A 149 67.80 12.16 4.51
CA ILE A 149 69.08 12.63 3.98
C ILE A 149 70.16 12.72 5.07
N GLY A 150 69.79 13.18 6.26
CA GLY A 150 70.67 13.22 7.43
C GLY A 150 71.17 11.85 7.87
N LEU A 151 70.29 10.84 7.88
CA LEU A 151 70.67 9.46 8.18
C LEU A 151 71.59 8.83 7.13
N ILE A 152 71.38 9.10 5.87
CA ILE A 152 72.24 8.59 4.77
C ILE A 152 73.61 9.23 4.83
N TYR A 153 73.73 10.50 5.24
CA TYR A 153 75.00 11.17 5.38
C TYR A 153 75.80 10.70 6.63
N SER A 154 75.09 10.33 7.70
CA SER A 154 75.70 9.81 8.93
C SER A 154 76.29 8.40 8.72
N THR A 155 75.66 7.54 7.96
CA THR A 155 76.11 6.16 7.72
C THR A 155 77.25 6.06 6.71
N ARG A 156 77.62 7.16 5.99
CA ARG A 156 78.73 7.18 5.04
C ARG A 156 80.07 7.67 5.67
N ARG A 157 80.09 7.98 6.93
CA ARG A 157 81.31 8.49 7.61
C ARG A 157 81.97 7.49 8.62
N GLU A 158 81.58 6.23 8.56
CA GLU A 158 82.32 5.15 9.24
C GLU A 158 83.07 4.29 8.22
#